data_91639378aed707d0a600c60ccc232900
#
_entry.id   91639378aed707d0a600c60ccc232900
#
_cell.length_a   1.000
_cell.length_b   1.000
_cell.length_c   1.000
_cell.angle_alpha   90.00
_cell.angle_beta   90.00
_cell.angle_gamma   90.00
#
_symmetry.space_group_name_H-M   'P 1'
#
loop_
_entity.id
_entity.type
_entity.pdbx_description
1 polymer ?
#
loop_
_entity_poly.entity_id
_entity_poly.type
_entity_poly.pdbx_seq_one_letter_code
_entity_poly.pdbx_strand_id
1 'polypeptide(L)'
;MSDQAEQLCDRARAGDSAAASALIALYYERIFIYFRRLCGNDEDGQDLTQKAFVKVWSSLRSYQGRSSFSTWIHGIAHHVYVDWRRGKNISEIQTDDWWETCVAEGPSPFEDAAEREMADQLYALVEQLDEGVKETVHLHYYQGLSIKETSEVLKVATSTVKYRLREALSFLRSQTAEPKSRAK
;
A
#
# COMPACT_ATOMS: atom_id res chain seq x y z
N MET A 1 12.39 -4.02 13.40
CA MET A 1 11.01 -3.43 13.39
C MET A 1 9.94 -4.42 13.85
N SER A 2 10.06 -5.73 13.58
CA SER A 2 9.09 -6.74 14.03
C SER A 2 8.96 -6.79 15.55
N ASP A 3 10.06 -6.95 16.28
CA ASP A 3 10.04 -7.09 17.74
C ASP A 3 9.45 -5.88 18.49
N GLN A 4 9.75 -4.67 18.04
CA GLN A 4 9.22 -3.45 18.65
C GLN A 4 7.69 -3.34 18.47
N ALA A 5 7.19 -3.66 17.28
CA ALA A 5 5.76 -3.64 17.00
C ALA A 5 5.01 -4.71 17.80
N GLU A 6 5.59 -5.90 17.97
CA GLU A 6 5.01 -6.99 18.77
C GLU A 6 4.93 -6.62 20.25
N GLN A 7 6.01 -6.06 20.82
CA GLN A 7 6.03 -5.58 22.22
C GLN A 7 5.00 -4.47 22.46
N LEU A 8 4.91 -3.50 21.54
CA LEU A 8 3.90 -2.43 21.63
C LEU A 8 2.49 -2.99 21.51
N CYS A 9 2.28 -3.98 20.64
CA CYS A 9 1.00 -4.63 20.46
C CYS A 9 0.53 -5.36 21.73
N ASP A 10 1.40 -6.12 22.40
CA ASP A 10 1.07 -6.84 23.63
C ASP A 10 0.72 -5.87 24.76
N ARG A 11 1.47 -4.79 24.92
CA ARG A 11 1.17 -3.73 25.89
C ARG A 11 -0.13 -3.02 25.59
N ALA A 12 -0.38 -2.67 24.33
CA ALA A 12 -1.60 -2.01 23.91
C ALA A 12 -2.84 -2.90 24.13
N ARG A 13 -2.72 -4.21 23.89
CA ARG A 13 -3.78 -5.20 24.21
C ARG A 13 -4.07 -5.27 25.71
N ALA A 14 -3.06 -5.11 26.55
CA ALA A 14 -3.21 -5.05 28.00
C ALA A 14 -3.83 -3.73 28.51
N GLY A 15 -4.12 -2.77 27.62
CA GLY A 15 -4.75 -1.49 27.95
C GLY A 15 -3.79 -0.32 28.11
N ASP A 16 -2.50 -0.49 27.75
CA ASP A 16 -1.53 0.60 27.75
C ASP A 16 -1.80 1.55 26.58
N SER A 17 -2.41 2.69 26.87
CA SER A 17 -2.79 3.69 25.86
C SER A 17 -1.56 4.35 25.20
N ALA A 18 -0.45 4.48 25.93
CA ALA A 18 0.79 5.03 25.37
C ALA A 18 1.42 4.06 24.36
N ALA A 19 1.41 2.76 24.65
CA ALA A 19 1.88 1.74 23.70
C ALA A 19 0.99 1.69 22.47
N ALA A 20 -0.32 1.83 22.61
CA ALA A 20 -1.26 1.89 21.49
C ALA A 20 -1.04 3.13 20.62
N SER A 21 -0.82 4.30 21.20
CA SER A 21 -0.48 5.52 20.47
C SER A 21 0.84 5.39 19.72
N ALA A 22 1.86 4.79 20.34
CA ALA A 22 3.15 4.53 19.70
C ALA A 22 3.02 3.52 18.53
N LEU A 23 2.18 2.50 18.69
CA LEU A 23 1.91 1.52 17.64
C LEU A 23 1.19 2.16 16.43
N ILE A 24 0.22 3.04 16.68
CA ILE A 24 -0.43 3.82 15.63
C ILE A 24 0.60 4.70 14.92
N ALA A 25 1.40 5.48 15.65
CA ALA A 25 2.41 6.36 15.06
C ALA A 25 3.41 5.60 14.17
N LEU A 26 3.78 4.37 14.56
CA LEU A 26 4.69 3.52 13.80
C LEU A 26 4.15 3.12 12.41
N TYR A 27 2.83 3.00 12.27
CA TYR A 27 2.20 2.54 11.03
C TYR A 27 1.43 3.61 10.27
N TYR A 28 1.19 4.79 10.88
CA TYR A 28 0.32 5.82 10.31
C TYR A 28 0.76 6.23 8.90
N GLU A 29 2.01 6.64 8.75
CA GLU A 29 2.55 7.10 7.45
C GLU A 29 2.50 6.00 6.39
N ARG A 30 2.82 4.76 6.75
CA ARG A 30 2.79 3.63 5.82
C ARG A 30 1.37 3.35 5.31
N ILE A 31 0.37 3.38 6.20
CA ILE A 31 -1.03 3.16 5.84
C ILE A 31 -1.58 4.35 5.05
N PHE A 32 -1.18 5.57 5.39
CA PHE A 32 -1.53 6.76 4.62
C PHE A 32 -0.99 6.69 3.19
N ILE A 33 0.30 6.40 3.01
CA ILE A 33 0.92 6.24 1.69
C ILE A 33 0.23 5.10 0.90
N TYR A 34 -0.13 4.00 1.56
CA TYR A 34 -0.87 2.91 0.91
C TYR A 34 -2.20 3.38 0.35
N PHE A 35 -3.03 4.07 1.15
CA PHE A 35 -4.31 4.58 0.68
C PHE A 35 -4.17 5.69 -0.36
N ARG A 36 -3.30 6.66 -0.10
CA ARG A 36 -3.02 7.76 -1.03
C ARG A 36 -2.71 7.25 -2.43
N ARG A 37 -1.86 6.23 -2.52
CA ARG A 37 -1.49 5.61 -3.80
C ARG A 37 -2.64 4.87 -4.47
N LEU A 38 -3.51 4.21 -3.71
CA LEU A 38 -4.63 3.47 -4.26
C LEU A 38 -5.83 4.37 -4.61
N CYS A 39 -6.04 5.46 -3.87
CA CYS A 39 -7.16 6.38 -4.09
C CYS A 39 -6.86 7.44 -5.14
N GLY A 40 -5.58 7.74 -5.33
CA GLY A 40 -5.16 8.74 -6.27
C GLY A 40 -5.25 10.18 -5.75
N ASN A 41 -5.55 10.43 -4.47
CA ASN A 41 -5.58 11.76 -3.89
C ASN A 41 -5.38 11.72 -2.36
N ASP A 42 -4.98 12.86 -1.79
CA ASP A 42 -4.66 12.98 -0.37
C ASP A 42 -5.89 12.97 0.53
N GLU A 43 -7.00 13.56 0.09
CA GLU A 43 -8.24 13.69 0.88
C GLU A 43 -8.83 12.30 1.19
N ASP A 44 -9.09 11.49 0.16
CA ASP A 44 -9.54 10.11 0.32
C ASP A 44 -8.51 9.27 1.11
N GLY A 45 -7.21 9.47 0.83
CA GLY A 45 -6.13 8.80 1.55
C GLY A 45 -6.17 9.07 3.05
N GLN A 46 -6.38 10.31 3.47
CA GLN A 46 -6.51 10.70 4.88
C GLN A 46 -7.78 10.13 5.51
N ASP A 47 -8.92 10.25 4.84
CA ASP A 47 -10.20 9.74 5.33
C ASP A 47 -10.17 8.21 5.54
N LEU A 48 -9.63 7.46 4.58
CA LEU A 48 -9.49 6.01 4.70
C LEU A 48 -8.47 5.62 5.76
N THR A 49 -7.39 6.38 5.93
CA THR A 49 -6.42 6.17 7.00
C THR A 49 -7.09 6.32 8.36
N GLN A 50 -7.85 7.38 8.57
CA GLN A 50 -8.59 7.59 9.80
C GLN A 50 -9.58 6.44 10.05
N LYS A 51 -10.37 6.05 9.05
CA LYS A 51 -11.31 4.92 9.14
C LYS A 51 -10.61 3.60 9.48
N ALA A 52 -9.45 3.34 8.88
CA ALA A 52 -8.67 2.14 9.16
C ALA A 52 -8.18 2.13 10.60
N PHE A 53 -7.63 3.25 11.12
CA PHE A 53 -7.14 3.30 12.50
C PHE A 53 -8.27 3.24 13.54
N VAL A 54 -9.47 3.76 13.25
CA VAL A 54 -10.65 3.53 14.09
C VAL A 54 -10.97 2.03 14.17
N LYS A 55 -10.95 1.30 13.05
CA LYS A 55 -11.13 -0.17 13.02
C LYS A 55 -10.01 -0.90 13.74
N VAL A 56 -8.76 -0.49 13.56
CA VAL A 56 -7.59 -1.04 14.26
C VAL A 56 -7.79 -0.89 15.77
N TRP A 57 -8.11 0.30 16.24
CA TRP A 57 -8.31 0.58 17.66
C TRP A 57 -9.42 -0.28 18.27
N SER A 58 -10.58 -0.34 17.62
CA SER A 58 -11.72 -1.11 18.13
C SER A 58 -11.47 -2.62 18.13
N SER A 59 -10.62 -3.14 17.23
CA SER A 59 -10.33 -4.57 17.11
C SER A 59 -8.99 -5.00 17.69
N LEU A 60 -8.17 -4.09 18.21
CA LEU A 60 -6.84 -4.39 18.74
C LEU A 60 -6.87 -5.45 19.86
N ARG A 61 -7.87 -5.39 20.75
CA ARG A 61 -8.04 -6.37 21.83
C ARG A 61 -8.33 -7.78 21.32
N SER A 62 -8.88 -7.91 20.12
CA SER A 62 -9.21 -9.20 19.48
C SER A 62 -8.08 -9.74 18.61
N TYR A 63 -7.02 -8.96 18.39
CA TYR A 63 -5.84 -9.43 17.66
C TYR A 63 -5.16 -10.58 18.41
N GLN A 64 -5.01 -11.73 17.76
CA GLN A 64 -4.53 -12.98 18.37
C GLN A 64 -3.09 -13.33 18.01
N GLY A 65 -2.37 -12.48 17.26
CA GLY A 65 -0.99 -12.78 16.86
C GLY A 65 -0.84 -13.94 15.85
N ARG A 66 -1.92 -14.31 15.13
CA ARG A 66 -1.86 -15.38 14.11
C ARG A 66 -1.04 -15.02 12.88
N SER A 67 -0.91 -13.74 12.60
CA SER A 67 -0.03 -13.13 11.60
C SER A 67 0.73 -12.00 12.24
N SER A 68 1.75 -11.45 11.57
CA SER A 68 2.42 -10.24 12.05
C SER A 68 1.43 -9.08 12.18
N PHE A 69 1.70 -8.14 13.10
CA PHE A 69 0.86 -6.95 13.24
C PHE A 69 0.79 -6.16 11.92
N SER A 70 1.91 -6.13 11.16
CA SER A 70 1.94 -5.53 9.83
C SER A 70 0.93 -6.16 8.87
N THR A 71 0.89 -7.49 8.79
CA THR A 71 -0.08 -8.21 7.94
C THR A 71 -1.51 -7.93 8.37
N TRP A 72 -1.76 -7.93 9.68
CA TRP A 72 -3.09 -7.70 10.23
C TRP A 72 -3.62 -6.28 9.95
N ILE A 73 -2.79 -5.25 10.17
CA ILE A 73 -3.21 -3.85 9.91
C ILE A 73 -3.44 -3.60 8.41
N HIS A 74 -2.59 -4.16 7.53
CA HIS A 74 -2.80 -4.07 6.09
C HIS A 74 -4.05 -4.85 5.65
N GLY A 75 -4.42 -5.94 6.33
CA GLY A 75 -5.70 -6.62 6.12
C GLY A 75 -6.90 -5.73 6.44
N ILE A 76 -6.85 -4.96 7.53
CA ILE A 76 -7.87 -3.97 7.86
C ILE A 76 -7.91 -2.86 6.80
N ALA A 77 -6.75 -2.32 6.42
CA ALA A 77 -6.65 -1.28 5.40
C ALA A 77 -7.22 -1.76 4.05
N HIS A 78 -6.86 -2.96 3.60
CA HIS A 78 -7.43 -3.56 2.39
C HIS A 78 -8.95 -3.63 2.43
N HIS A 79 -9.56 -4.08 3.53
CA HIS A 79 -11.02 -4.13 3.66
C HIS A 79 -11.65 -2.74 3.60
N VAL A 80 -11.04 -1.74 4.26
CA VAL A 80 -11.52 -0.34 4.19
C VAL A 80 -11.47 0.18 2.76
N TYR A 81 -10.40 -0.11 2.03
CA TYR A 81 -10.25 0.27 0.62
C TYR A 81 -11.30 -0.39 -0.29
N VAL A 82 -11.48 -1.69 -0.15
CA VAL A 82 -12.49 -2.44 -0.94
C VAL A 82 -13.91 -1.91 -0.67
N ASP A 83 -14.25 -1.63 0.60
CA ASP A 83 -15.55 -1.06 0.97
C ASP A 83 -15.77 0.32 0.34
N TRP A 84 -14.76 1.18 0.41
CA TRP A 84 -14.79 2.51 -0.20
C TRP A 84 -14.95 2.45 -1.73
N ARG A 85 -14.19 1.59 -2.40
CA ARG A 85 -14.31 1.39 -3.85
C ARG A 85 -15.69 0.93 -4.28
N ARG A 86 -16.29 0.01 -3.53
CA ARG A 86 -17.67 -0.44 -3.79
C ARG A 86 -18.66 0.71 -3.70
N GLY A 87 -18.45 1.63 -2.76
CA GLY A 87 -19.26 2.85 -2.64
C GLY A 87 -19.05 3.83 -3.81
N LYS A 88 -17.82 3.98 -4.31
CA LYS A 88 -17.49 4.88 -5.45
C LYS A 88 -17.96 4.34 -6.82
N ASN A 89 -18.04 3.04 -7.03
CA ASN A 89 -18.55 2.46 -8.28
C ASN A 89 -20.01 2.84 -8.59
N ILE A 90 -20.68 3.54 -7.67
CA ILE A 90 -22.03 4.12 -7.88
C ILE A 90 -21.93 5.59 -8.36
N SER A 91 -20.76 6.23 -8.28
CA SER A 91 -20.50 7.59 -8.73
C SER A 91 -19.24 7.58 -9.60
N GLU A 92 -19.36 8.10 -10.83
CA GLU A 92 -18.33 8.10 -11.86
C GLU A 92 -16.92 8.44 -11.35
N ILE A 93 -15.96 7.59 -11.73
CA ILE A 93 -14.53 7.82 -11.51
C ILE A 93 -14.10 8.95 -12.44
N GLN A 94 -13.95 10.16 -11.93
CA GLN A 94 -13.17 11.21 -12.59
C GLN A 94 -11.70 10.88 -12.36
N THR A 95 -11.00 10.55 -13.44
CA THR A 95 -9.53 10.49 -13.47
C THR A 95 -9.03 11.93 -13.60
N ASP A 96 -8.84 12.62 -12.48
CA ASP A 96 -8.11 13.88 -12.47
C ASP A 96 -6.60 13.58 -12.54
N ASP A 97 -5.87 14.41 -13.30
CA ASP A 97 -4.40 14.38 -13.46
C ASP A 97 -3.67 14.81 -12.16
N TRP A 98 -4.05 14.20 -11.02
CA TRP A 98 -3.55 14.53 -9.68
C TRP A 98 -2.09 14.08 -9.44
N TRP A 99 -1.58 13.17 -10.25
CA TRP A 99 -0.24 12.61 -10.10
C TRP A 99 0.87 13.68 -10.24
N GLU A 100 0.61 14.77 -10.98
CA GLU A 100 1.53 15.91 -11.10
C GLU A 100 1.73 16.68 -9.78
N THR A 101 0.75 16.59 -8.86
CA THR A 101 0.83 17.23 -7.53
C THR A 101 1.38 16.30 -6.45
N CYS A 102 1.56 15.01 -6.74
CA CYS A 102 2.02 13.99 -5.80
C CYS A 102 3.53 13.75 -5.80
N VAL A 103 4.32 14.73 -6.22
CA VAL A 103 5.77 14.73 -5.95
C VAL A 103 5.93 14.82 -4.44
N ALA A 104 6.30 13.69 -3.83
CA ALA A 104 6.42 13.55 -2.40
C ALA A 104 7.38 14.59 -1.83
N GLU A 105 6.88 15.53 -1.05
CA GLU A 105 7.67 16.27 -0.08
C GLU A 105 8.01 15.36 1.11
N GLY A 106 8.74 14.30 0.86
CA GLY A 106 9.35 13.45 1.85
C GLY A 106 10.83 13.27 1.48
N PRO A 107 11.73 12.98 2.42
CA PRO A 107 13.10 12.65 2.07
C PRO A 107 13.07 11.45 1.12
N SER A 108 13.23 11.74 -0.18
CA SER A 108 13.41 10.70 -1.18
C SER A 108 14.70 9.96 -0.81
N PRO A 109 14.71 8.64 -0.76
CA PRO A 109 15.93 7.87 -0.56
C PRO A 109 16.92 8.04 -1.72
N PHE A 110 16.54 8.79 -2.76
CA PHE A 110 17.34 9.02 -3.96
C PHE A 110 18.07 10.36 -3.85
N GLU A 111 19.40 10.32 -3.84
CA GLU A 111 20.25 11.51 -3.78
C GLU A 111 20.42 12.17 -5.16
N ASP A 112 20.14 11.45 -6.25
CA ASP A 112 20.34 11.90 -7.63
C ASP A 112 19.00 12.25 -8.31
N ALA A 113 18.98 13.38 -9.06
CA ALA A 113 17.80 13.83 -9.81
C ALA A 113 17.36 12.82 -10.88
N ALA A 114 18.30 12.11 -11.51
CA ALA A 114 18.02 11.08 -12.50
C ALA A 114 17.30 9.86 -11.87
N GLU A 115 17.66 9.48 -10.65
CA GLU A 115 16.98 8.39 -9.94
C GLU A 115 15.56 8.78 -9.53
N ARG A 116 15.32 10.04 -9.19
CA ARG A 116 13.96 10.56 -8.91
C ARG A 116 13.08 10.51 -10.14
N GLU A 117 13.55 11.01 -11.27
CA GLU A 117 12.81 10.98 -12.54
C GLU A 117 12.47 9.55 -12.95
N MET A 118 13.40 8.62 -12.80
CA MET A 118 13.17 7.19 -13.08
C MET A 118 12.15 6.58 -12.12
N ALA A 119 12.19 6.95 -10.84
CA ALA A 119 11.22 6.50 -9.83
C ALA A 119 9.82 7.01 -10.15
N ASP A 120 9.68 8.29 -10.55
CA ASP A 120 8.40 8.90 -10.93
C ASP A 120 7.82 8.26 -12.19
N GLN A 121 8.65 7.99 -13.20
CA GLN A 121 8.24 7.26 -14.41
C GLN A 121 7.76 5.84 -14.07
N LEU A 122 8.50 5.12 -13.24
CA LEU A 122 8.12 3.77 -12.81
C LEU A 122 6.80 3.80 -12.04
N TYR A 123 6.62 4.80 -11.19
CA TYR A 123 5.38 5.00 -10.44
C TYR A 123 4.19 5.22 -11.38
N ALA A 124 4.31 6.14 -12.35
CA ALA A 124 3.27 6.40 -13.34
C ALA A 124 2.89 5.14 -14.16
N LEU A 125 3.84 4.25 -14.42
CA LEU A 125 3.57 2.96 -15.07
C LEU A 125 2.83 1.98 -14.14
N VAL A 126 3.14 1.97 -12.86
CA VAL A 126 2.44 1.12 -11.87
C VAL A 126 0.96 1.53 -11.75
N GLU A 127 0.66 2.82 -11.87
CA GLU A 127 -0.72 3.33 -11.84
C GLU A 127 -1.58 2.87 -13.03
N GLN A 128 -0.96 2.49 -14.14
CA GLN A 128 -1.65 1.94 -15.33
C GLN A 128 -1.98 0.44 -15.22
N LEU A 129 -1.50 -0.23 -14.18
CA LEU A 129 -1.79 -1.65 -13.97
C LEU A 129 -3.24 -1.87 -13.54
N ASP A 130 -3.78 -3.06 -13.91
CA ASP A 130 -5.07 -3.48 -13.37
C ASP A 130 -5.06 -3.44 -11.84
N GLU A 131 -6.18 -3.06 -11.25
CA GLU A 131 -6.34 -2.79 -9.81
C GLU A 131 -5.77 -3.89 -8.91
N GLY A 132 -6.12 -5.15 -9.18
CA GLY A 132 -5.62 -6.27 -8.37
C GLY A 132 -4.13 -6.50 -8.53
N VAL A 133 -3.56 -6.17 -9.69
CA VAL A 133 -2.11 -6.22 -9.96
C VAL A 133 -1.42 -5.07 -9.25
N LYS A 134 -1.95 -3.84 -9.39
CA LYS A 134 -1.47 -2.63 -8.73
C LYS A 134 -1.42 -2.81 -7.21
N GLU A 135 -2.52 -3.22 -6.59
CA GLU A 135 -2.57 -3.45 -5.15
C GLU A 135 -1.58 -4.52 -4.68
N THR A 136 -1.41 -5.59 -5.47
CA THR A 136 -0.41 -6.62 -5.19
C THR A 136 1.02 -6.05 -5.20
N VAL A 137 1.33 -5.18 -6.17
CA VAL A 137 2.62 -4.47 -6.26
C VAL A 137 2.82 -3.56 -5.04
N HIS A 138 1.80 -2.78 -4.67
CA HIS A 138 1.90 -1.89 -3.51
C HIS A 138 2.15 -2.65 -2.21
N LEU A 139 1.42 -3.72 -1.95
CA LEU A 139 1.61 -4.51 -0.72
C LEU A 139 2.98 -5.19 -0.67
N HIS A 140 3.43 -5.77 -1.80
CA HIS A 140 4.66 -6.53 -1.82
C HIS A 140 5.91 -5.64 -1.86
N TYR A 141 5.98 -4.71 -2.84
CA TYR A 141 7.20 -3.90 -3.05
C TYR A 141 7.25 -2.66 -2.18
N TYR A 142 6.15 -1.92 -2.02
CA TYR A 142 6.16 -0.66 -1.27
C TYR A 142 5.90 -0.86 0.24
N GLN A 143 5.05 -1.82 0.60
CA GLN A 143 4.80 -2.12 2.01
C GLN A 143 5.71 -3.23 2.57
N GLY A 144 6.48 -3.90 1.71
CA GLY A 144 7.47 -4.90 2.10
C GLY A 144 6.86 -6.20 2.64
N LEU A 145 5.61 -6.51 2.30
CA LEU A 145 4.99 -7.78 2.68
C LEU A 145 5.53 -8.92 1.84
N SER A 146 5.79 -10.06 2.45
CA SER A 146 6.13 -11.29 1.73
C SER A 146 4.96 -11.75 0.84
N ILE A 147 5.24 -12.62 -0.14
CA ILE A 147 4.20 -13.21 -1.00
C ILE A 147 3.09 -13.87 -0.17
N LYS A 148 3.46 -14.54 0.93
CA LYS A 148 2.50 -15.18 1.83
C LYS A 148 1.63 -14.15 2.53
N GLU A 149 2.23 -13.13 3.13
CA GLU A 149 1.50 -12.05 3.81
C GLU A 149 0.60 -11.27 2.85
N THR A 150 1.10 -10.95 1.65
CA THR A 150 0.28 -10.33 0.59
C THR A 150 -0.92 -11.21 0.22
N SER A 151 -0.75 -12.52 0.14
CA SER A 151 -1.85 -13.45 -0.15
C SER A 151 -2.89 -13.49 0.98
N GLU A 152 -2.44 -13.39 2.23
CA GLU A 152 -3.32 -13.33 3.41
C GLU A 152 -4.12 -12.02 3.44
N VAL A 153 -3.48 -10.88 3.13
CA VAL A 153 -4.14 -9.56 3.06
C VAL A 153 -5.20 -9.54 1.96
N LEU A 154 -4.83 -9.95 0.74
CA LEU A 154 -5.71 -9.91 -0.43
C LEU A 154 -6.74 -11.06 -0.46
N LYS A 155 -6.62 -12.05 0.42
CA LYS A 155 -7.44 -13.28 0.45
C LYS A 155 -7.44 -14.03 -0.89
N VAL A 156 -6.27 -14.13 -1.52
CA VAL A 156 -6.04 -14.88 -2.75
C VAL A 156 -4.97 -15.93 -2.55
N ALA A 157 -4.87 -16.91 -3.46
CA ALA A 157 -3.80 -17.90 -3.41
C ALA A 157 -2.42 -17.25 -3.65
N THR A 158 -1.36 -17.79 -3.05
CA THR A 158 0.02 -17.35 -3.29
C THR A 158 0.44 -17.46 -4.76
N SER A 159 -0.13 -18.41 -5.49
CA SER A 159 0.03 -18.53 -6.96
C SER A 159 -0.53 -17.33 -7.71
N THR A 160 -1.67 -16.79 -7.26
CA THR A 160 -2.28 -15.57 -7.82
C THR A 160 -1.39 -14.35 -7.57
N VAL A 161 -0.84 -14.21 -6.35
CA VAL A 161 0.13 -13.14 -6.05
C VAL A 161 1.35 -13.22 -6.98
N LYS A 162 1.95 -14.41 -7.11
CA LYS A 162 3.08 -14.64 -8.02
C LYS A 162 2.75 -14.34 -9.48
N TYR A 163 1.54 -14.69 -9.92
CA TYR A 163 1.06 -14.39 -11.27
C TYR A 163 0.97 -12.87 -11.48
N ARG A 164 0.28 -12.15 -10.59
CA ARG A 164 0.13 -10.70 -10.67
C ARG A 164 1.47 -9.95 -10.64
N LEU A 165 2.42 -10.37 -9.80
CA LEU A 165 3.76 -9.79 -9.78
C LEU A 165 4.51 -10.02 -11.09
N ARG A 166 4.37 -11.19 -11.72
CA ARG A 166 4.96 -11.47 -13.06
C ARG A 166 4.31 -10.64 -14.14
N GLU A 167 3.00 -10.48 -14.10
CA GLU A 167 2.24 -9.63 -15.01
C GLU A 167 2.70 -8.18 -14.92
N ALA A 168 2.80 -7.62 -13.70
CA ALA A 168 3.34 -6.30 -13.46
C ALA A 168 4.76 -6.13 -14.04
N LEU A 169 5.67 -7.05 -13.74
CA LEU A 169 7.04 -7.01 -14.26
C LEU A 169 7.10 -7.12 -15.79
N SER A 170 6.23 -7.93 -16.39
CA SER A 170 6.14 -8.03 -17.86
C SER A 170 5.69 -6.72 -18.48
N PHE A 171 4.64 -6.11 -17.91
CA PHE A 171 4.15 -4.81 -18.35
C PHE A 171 5.24 -3.74 -18.24
N LEU A 172 5.84 -3.58 -17.06
CA LEU A 172 6.88 -2.57 -16.84
C LEU A 172 8.06 -2.74 -17.79
N ARG A 173 8.53 -3.97 -18.03
CA ARG A 173 9.59 -4.24 -19.00
C ARG A 173 9.20 -3.87 -20.43
N SER A 174 7.95 -4.07 -20.82
CA SER A 174 7.49 -3.70 -22.16
C SER A 174 7.46 -2.19 -22.38
N GLN A 175 7.22 -1.42 -21.32
CA GLN A 175 7.19 0.04 -21.36
C GLN A 175 8.58 0.69 -21.25
N THR A 176 9.49 0.05 -20.52
CA THR A 176 10.86 0.55 -20.31
C THR A 176 11.87 0.02 -21.34
N ALA A 177 11.50 -1.00 -22.14
CA ALA A 177 12.32 -1.42 -23.26
C ALA A 177 12.29 -0.33 -24.33
N GLU A 178 13.40 0.41 -24.51
CA GLU A 178 13.57 1.33 -25.66
C GLU A 178 13.18 0.61 -26.96
N PRO A 179 12.50 1.32 -27.88
CA PRO A 179 12.29 0.77 -29.21
C PRO A 179 13.66 0.48 -29.80
N LYS A 180 13.99 -0.82 -29.96
CA LYS A 180 15.19 -1.21 -30.70
C LYS A 180 15.17 -0.40 -31.97
N SER A 181 16.08 0.58 -32.07
CA SER A 181 16.35 1.37 -33.26
C SER A 181 16.22 0.49 -34.51
N ARG A 182 15.19 0.75 -35.32
CA ARG A 182 15.16 0.28 -36.70
C ARG A 182 16.23 1.06 -37.45
N ALA A 183 17.48 0.65 -37.27
CA ALA A 183 18.52 0.99 -38.21
C ALA A 183 18.20 0.23 -39.51
N LYS A 184 17.86 0.99 -40.52
CA LYS A 184 17.98 0.62 -41.93
C LYS A 184 18.70 1.72 -42.65
#